data_0d876aef591b2726557b53219e071e15
#
_entry.id   0d876aef591b2726557b53219e071e15
#
_cell.length_a   1.000
_cell.length_b   1.000
_cell.length_c   1.000
_cell.angle_alpha   90.00
_cell.angle_beta   90.00
_cell.angle_gamma   90.00
#
_symmetry.space_group_name_H-M   'P 1'
#
loop_
_entity.id
_entity.type
_entity.pdbx_description
1 polymer ?
#
loop_
_entity_poly.entity_id
_entity_poly.type
_entity_poly.pdbx_seq_one_letter_code
_entity_poly.pdbx_strand_id
1 'polypeptide(L)' 'IDAAGLHRTVARGASAVEGVELTAREQQVLDLIAEGLSNRQIGERLFISGKTASVHVSAILRKLGVSSRTEAAVAQRVR' A
#
# COMPACT_ATOMS: atom_id res chain seq x y z
N ILE A 1 20.14 1.84 -16.95
CA ILE A 1 20.03 1.59 -16.34
C ILE A 1 20.12 1.58 -15.83
N ASP A 2 19.92 1.55 -15.99
CA ASP A 2 19.73 1.29 -15.26
C ASP A 2 19.81 1.13 -14.82
N ALA A 3 20.07 1.18 -15.23
CA ALA A 3 19.88 0.75 -14.65
C ALA A 3 19.77 0.65 -14.05
N ALA A 4 19.70 0.65 -14.34
CA ALA A 4 19.27 0.30 -13.74
C ALA A 4 18.89 0.28 -13.32
N GLY A 5 18.65 0.30 -13.47
CA GLY A 5 17.93 -0.06 -13.00
C GLY A 5 17.48 -0.19 -12.98
N LEU A 6 17.31 -0.22 -13.30
CA LEU A 6 16.68 -0.65 -13.10
C LEU A 6 16.41 -1.11 -12.78
N HIS A 7 16.34 -1.26 -12.85
CA HIS A 7 15.73 -1.91 -12.32
C HIS A 7 15.32 -2.20 -11.64
N ARG A 8 14.93 -2.15 -11.48
CA ARG A 8 14.33 -2.40 -10.77
C ARG A 8 13.36 -2.74 -10.70
N THR A 9 12.91 -2.83 -10.91
CA THR A 9 11.98 -3.02 -10.84
C THR A 9 11.27 -3.56 -10.83
N VAL A 10 11.05 -3.82 -10.91
CA VAL A 10 10.29 -4.33 -10.98
C VAL A 10 9.64 -5.00 -10.64
N ALA A 11 9.57 -4.92 -10.60
CA ALA A 11 8.83 -5.54 -10.40
C ALA A 11 8.31 -6.15 -9.62
N ARG A 12 8.02 -6.44 -9.58
CA ARG A 12 7.41 -7.01 -8.81
C ARG A 12 6.28 -6.45 -8.43
N GLY A 13 5.31 -6.52 -8.75
CA GLY A 13 4.04 -6.06 -8.43
C GLY A 13 3.84 -5.49 -7.06
N ALA A 14 4.84 -5.56 -6.30
CA ALA A 14 4.72 -5.04 -4.95
C ALA A 14 4.82 -3.53 -4.90
N SER A 15 5.34 -2.95 -5.94
CA SER A 15 5.53 -1.52 -5.92
C SER A 15 4.31 -0.81 -6.45
N ALA A 16 3.62 -0.08 -5.60
CA ALA A 16 2.40 0.58 -5.99
C ALA A 16 2.61 2.03 -6.35
N VAL A 17 3.49 2.69 -5.63
CA VAL A 17 3.69 4.12 -5.79
C VAL A 17 5.13 4.35 -6.16
N GLU A 18 5.33 5.18 -7.15
CA GLU A 18 6.66 5.46 -7.64
C GLU A 18 7.58 5.92 -6.53
N GLY A 19 8.75 5.31 -6.44
CA GLY A 19 9.73 5.68 -5.44
C GLY A 19 9.48 5.08 -4.07
N VAL A 20 8.40 4.33 -3.91
CA VAL A 20 8.06 3.72 -2.63
C VAL A 20 7.93 2.22 -2.82
N GLU A 21 8.60 1.48 -1.95
CA GLU A 21 8.57 0.03 -2.02
C GLU A 21 7.69 -0.53 -0.93
N LEU A 22 6.59 -1.12 -1.32
CA LEU A 22 5.67 -1.75 -0.39
C LEU A 22 5.82 -3.26 -0.46
N THR A 23 5.63 -3.91 0.67
CA THR A 23 5.58 -5.38 0.67
C THR A 23 4.31 -5.81 -0.04
N ALA A 24 4.27 -7.10 -0.41
CA ALA A 24 3.07 -7.62 -1.07
C ALA A 24 1.83 -7.43 -0.19
N ARG A 25 1.97 -7.67 1.12
CA ARG A 25 0.84 -7.47 2.02
C ARG A 25 0.43 -6.01 2.11
N GLU A 26 1.39 -5.11 2.16
CA GLU A 26 1.09 -3.68 2.19
C GLU A 26 0.38 -3.26 0.92
N GLN A 27 0.81 -3.80 -0.21
CA GLN A 27 0.14 -3.49 -1.47
C GLN A 27 -1.31 -3.97 -1.45
N GLN A 28 -1.56 -5.16 -0.92
CA GLN A 28 -2.92 -5.66 -0.79
C GLN A 28 -3.77 -4.73 0.08
N VAL A 29 -3.21 -4.28 1.18
CA VAL A 29 -3.93 -3.37 2.08
C VAL A 29 -4.21 -2.06 1.38
N LEU A 30 -3.24 -1.52 0.67
CA LEU A 30 -3.43 -0.25 -0.04
C LEU A 30 -4.51 -0.38 -1.10
N ASP A 31 -4.55 -1.49 -1.82
CA ASP A 31 -5.59 -1.72 -2.81
C ASP A 31 -6.97 -1.69 -2.16
N LEU A 32 -7.10 -2.29 -0.99
CA LEU A 32 -8.39 -2.31 -0.29
C LEU A 32 -8.74 -0.94 0.28
N ILE A 33 -7.75 -0.17 0.70
CA ILE A 33 -7.98 1.22 1.11
C ILE A 33 -8.57 2.00 -0.08
N ALA A 34 -8.01 1.80 -1.25
CA ALA A 34 -8.48 2.49 -2.44
C ALA A 34 -9.91 2.09 -2.80
N GLU A 35 -10.33 0.89 -2.41
CA GLU A 35 -11.70 0.45 -2.61
C GLU A 35 -12.66 1.00 -1.55
N GLY A 36 -12.14 1.66 -0.53
CA GLY A 36 -12.99 2.26 0.49
C GLY A 36 -13.26 1.40 1.70
N LEU A 37 -12.53 0.30 1.87
CA LEU A 37 -12.76 -0.58 2.99
C LEU A 37 -12.22 0.00 4.28
N SER A 38 -12.92 -0.30 5.39
CA SER A 38 -12.44 0.05 6.71
C SER A 38 -11.38 -0.93 7.16
N ASN A 39 -10.67 -0.60 8.25
CA ASN A 39 -9.67 -1.53 8.79
C ASN A 39 -10.28 -2.88 9.14
N ARG A 40 -11.50 -2.86 9.69
CA ARG A 40 -12.17 -4.11 10.02
C ARG A 40 -12.45 -4.92 8.76
N GLN A 41 -12.93 -4.27 7.71
CA GLN A 41 -13.23 -4.95 6.47
C GLN A 41 -11.95 -5.47 5.81
N ILE A 42 -10.88 -4.70 5.88
CA ILE A 42 -9.59 -5.15 5.36
C ILE A 42 -9.17 -6.41 6.11
N GLY A 43 -9.31 -6.38 7.44
CA GLY A 43 -8.95 -7.55 8.24
C GLY A 43 -9.75 -8.77 7.85
N GLU A 44 -11.05 -8.59 7.63
CA GLU A 44 -11.90 -9.70 7.21
C GLU A 44 -11.47 -10.24 5.85
N ARG A 45 -11.16 -9.35 4.94
CA ARG A 45 -10.78 -9.75 3.59
C ARG A 45 -9.45 -10.51 3.58
N LEU A 46 -8.52 -10.12 4.43
CA LEU A 46 -7.18 -10.70 4.45
C LEU A 46 -6.98 -11.72 5.55
N PHE A 47 -8.03 -12.00 6.34
CA PHE A 47 -7.95 -12.97 7.43
C PHE A 47 -6.95 -12.55 8.50
N ILE A 48 -6.95 -11.27 8.83
CA ILE A 48 -6.15 -10.71 9.92
C ILE A 48 -7.07 -9.88 10.80
N SER A 49 -6.59 -9.54 12.00
CA SER A 49 -7.41 -8.72 12.89
C SER A 49 -7.45 -7.28 12.35
N GLY A 50 -8.48 -6.55 12.78
CA GLY A 50 -8.55 -5.13 12.45
C GLY A 50 -7.36 -4.36 13.00
N LYS A 51 -6.87 -4.81 14.16
CA LYS A 51 -5.69 -4.17 14.76
C LYS A 51 -4.46 -4.38 13.88
N THR A 52 -4.28 -5.58 13.35
CA THR A 52 -3.17 -5.85 12.44
C THR A 52 -3.33 -5.04 11.16
N ALA A 53 -4.55 -4.95 10.66
CA ALA A 53 -4.81 -4.12 9.49
C ALA A 53 -4.42 -2.67 9.76
N SER A 54 -4.74 -2.17 10.95
CA SER A 54 -4.38 -0.81 11.33
C SER A 54 -2.86 -0.60 11.33
N VAL A 55 -2.12 -1.59 11.78
CA VAL A 55 -0.66 -1.49 11.76
C VAL A 55 -0.15 -1.37 10.33
N HIS A 56 -0.70 -2.18 9.43
CA HIS A 56 -0.31 -2.09 8.02
C HIS A 56 -0.67 -0.74 7.43
N VAL A 57 -1.87 -0.23 7.75
CA VAL A 57 -2.29 1.07 7.25
C VAL A 57 -1.33 2.15 7.72
N SER A 58 -0.97 2.14 8.99
CA SER A 58 -0.04 3.14 9.52
C SER A 58 1.31 3.08 8.81
N ALA A 59 1.80 1.88 8.57
CA ALA A 59 3.08 1.72 7.89
C ALA A 59 3.00 2.27 6.47
N ILE A 60 1.90 2.00 5.79
CA ILE A 60 1.71 2.49 4.42
C ILE A 60 1.69 4.00 4.38
N LEU A 61 0.93 4.63 5.30
CA LEU A 61 0.86 6.08 5.33
C LEU A 61 2.24 6.70 5.53
N ARG A 62 3.02 6.10 6.41
CA ARG A 62 4.36 6.59 6.68
C ARG A 62 5.25 6.43 5.44
N LYS A 63 5.16 5.29 4.77
CA LYS A 63 5.99 5.04 3.59
C LYS A 63 5.63 5.95 2.44
N LEU A 64 4.34 6.23 2.27
CA LEU A 64 3.88 7.12 1.20
C LEU A 64 4.08 8.59 1.54
N GLY A 65 4.35 8.90 2.80
CA GLY A 65 4.51 10.29 3.21
C GLY A 65 3.21 11.06 3.21
N VAL A 66 2.10 10.37 3.44
CA VAL A 66 0.78 11.02 3.49
C VAL A 66 0.23 10.96 4.90
N SER A 67 -0.73 11.82 5.20
CA SER A 67 -1.25 11.91 6.55
C SER A 67 -2.60 11.25 6.76
N SER A 68 -3.25 10.77 5.70
CA SER A 68 -4.55 10.13 5.85
C SER A 68 -4.71 9.01 4.83
N ARG A 69 -5.63 8.09 5.14
CA ARG A 69 -5.90 6.99 4.22
C ARG A 69 -6.54 7.49 2.94
N THR A 70 -7.26 8.60 3.02
CA THR A 70 -7.83 9.20 1.81
C THR A 70 -6.73 9.64 0.87
N GLU A 71 -5.68 10.26 1.41
CA GLU A 71 -4.53 10.64 0.59
C GLU A 71 -3.84 9.42 0.00
N ALA A 72 -3.75 8.34 0.79
CA ALA A 72 -3.15 7.11 0.29
C ALA A 72 -3.96 6.55 -0.87
N ALA A 73 -5.28 6.58 -0.77
CA ALA A 73 -6.14 6.08 -1.84
C ALA A 73 -5.96 6.91 -3.10
N VAL A 74 -5.85 8.23 -2.95
CA VAL A 74 -5.63 9.10 -4.10
C VAL A 74 -4.27 8.81 -4.73
N ALA A 75 -3.24 8.64 -3.91
CA ALA A 75 -1.91 8.35 -4.42
C ALA A 75 -1.91 7.05 -5.23
N GLN A 76 -2.65 6.05 -4.77
CA GLN A 76 -2.76 4.78 -5.47
C GLN A 76 -3.41 4.97 -6.83
N ARG A 77 -4.41 5.84 -6.90
CA ARG A 77 -5.18 6.01 -8.14
C ARG A 77 -4.45 6.83 -9.20
N VAL A 78 -3.60 7.74 -8.78
CA VAL A 78 -2.99 8.69 -9.72
C VAL A 78 -1.61 8.27 -10.17
N ARG A 79 -1.10 7.17 -9.69
CA ARG A 79 0.25 6.81 -10.11
C ARG A 79 0.30 6.11 -11.48
#